data_a124502bd7ab5a8ce13b01296e337dd5
#
_entry.id   a124502bd7ab5a8ce13b01296e337dd5
#
_cell.length_a   1.000
_cell.length_b   1.000
_cell.length_c   1.000
_cell.angle_alpha   90.00
_cell.angle_beta   90.00
_cell.angle_gamma   90.00
#
_symmetry.space_group_name_H-M   'P 1'
#
loop_
_entity.id
_entity.type
_entity.pdbx_description
1 polymer ?
#
loop_
_entity_poly.entity_id
_entity_poly.type
_entity_poly.pdbx_seq_one_letter_code
_entity_poly.pdbx_strand_id
1 'polypeptide(L)'
;KNARLAEDLASGSEYNEIIKAALSTPLQRPRIAPRERKSGIREGTPLVLASDWHVEEEVKPERVAYRNRYNLDIAVQRMQRFFEAVRWAVRQQRDTFKIRDLILWLGGDFLTNFLHEDDVENNQLPPLEVLLFLQAELVKGLLFLLEDEEIEQYIIPMNDGNHSRTTKKMRHATRTQHSLEVFLYAQLKLRFINE
;
A
#
# COMPACT_ATOMS: atom_id res chain seq x y z
N LYS A 1 -21.91 8.55 12.29
CA LYS A 1 -21.10 8.41 13.52
C LYS A 1 -19.65 8.10 13.18
N ASN A 2 -19.38 7.22 12.23
CA ASN A 2 -18.04 6.80 11.81
C ASN A 2 -17.31 7.84 10.94
N ALA A 3 -18.03 8.58 10.07
CA ALA A 3 -17.44 9.71 9.34
C ALA A 3 -16.95 10.82 10.28
N ARG A 4 -17.66 11.03 11.39
CA ARG A 4 -17.28 11.97 12.44
C ARG A 4 -16.03 11.52 13.19
N LEU A 5 -15.88 10.21 13.41
CA LEU A 5 -14.69 9.64 14.03
C LEU A 5 -13.44 9.77 13.11
N ALA A 6 -13.62 9.60 11.80
CA ALA A 6 -12.56 9.80 10.82
C ALA A 6 -12.18 11.30 10.68
N GLU A 7 -13.16 12.21 10.77
CA GLU A 7 -12.90 13.65 10.85
C GLU A 7 -12.20 14.03 12.17
N ASP A 8 -12.60 13.45 13.28
CA ASP A 8 -12.00 13.68 14.61
C ASP A 8 -10.55 13.17 14.65
N LEU A 9 -10.25 12.06 14.00
CA LEU A 9 -8.86 11.55 13.82
C LEU A 9 -8.05 12.40 12.85
N ALA A 10 -8.63 12.81 11.73
CA ALA A 10 -7.96 13.69 10.77
C ALA A 10 -7.69 15.09 11.36
N SER A 11 -8.47 15.51 12.36
CA SER A 11 -8.26 16.76 13.11
C SER A 11 -7.47 16.57 14.41
N GLY A 12 -7.25 15.30 14.82
CA GLY A 12 -6.57 14.98 16.08
C GLY A 12 -5.09 15.32 16.08
N SER A 13 -4.60 15.76 17.21
CA SER A 13 -3.18 16.11 17.39
C SER A 13 -2.24 14.94 17.07
N GLU A 14 -2.61 13.71 17.40
CA GLU A 14 -1.82 12.50 17.14
C GLU A 14 -1.63 12.20 15.65
N TYR A 15 -2.69 12.33 14.83
CA TYR A 15 -2.61 12.17 13.39
C TYR A 15 -1.62 13.16 12.78
N ASN A 16 -1.73 14.44 13.16
CA ASN A 16 -0.83 15.48 12.67
C ASN A 16 0.62 15.26 13.13
N GLU A 17 0.84 14.77 14.34
CA GLU A 17 2.19 14.46 14.85
C GLU A 17 2.82 13.28 14.09
N ILE A 18 2.08 12.21 13.78
CA ILE A 18 2.57 11.09 12.98
C ILE A 18 2.95 11.56 11.57
N ILE A 19 2.06 12.31 10.91
CA ILE A 19 2.35 12.86 9.57
C ILE A 19 3.56 13.79 9.61
N LYS A 20 3.66 14.67 10.62
CA LYS A 20 4.77 15.60 10.79
C LYS A 20 6.09 14.86 11.04
N ALA A 21 6.08 13.85 11.89
CA ALA A 21 7.25 13.00 12.15
C ALA A 21 7.70 12.29 10.86
N ALA A 22 6.77 11.69 10.11
CA ALA A 22 7.08 11.02 8.86
C ALA A 22 7.60 11.98 7.77
N LEU A 23 7.07 13.21 7.69
CA LEU A 23 7.52 14.23 6.74
C LEU A 23 8.88 14.84 7.13
N SER A 24 9.15 14.98 8.43
CA SER A 24 10.42 15.51 8.92
C SER A 24 11.58 14.51 8.88
N THR A 25 11.27 13.22 8.74
CA THR A 25 12.29 12.18 8.62
C THR A 25 12.98 12.27 7.26
N PRO A 26 14.33 12.39 7.22
CA PRO A 26 15.04 12.48 5.95
C PRO A 26 14.75 11.28 5.05
N LEU A 27 14.32 11.57 3.81
CA LEU A 27 14.23 10.54 2.79
C LEU A 27 15.64 10.26 2.27
N GLN A 28 16.09 9.04 2.39
CA GLN A 28 17.23 8.61 1.60
C GLN A 28 16.81 8.68 0.12
N ARG A 29 17.50 9.50 -0.65
CA ARG A 29 17.24 9.56 -2.09
C ARG A 29 17.65 8.23 -2.70
N PRO A 30 16.74 7.52 -3.39
CA PRO A 30 17.11 6.30 -4.07
C PRO A 30 18.19 6.61 -5.11
N ARG A 31 19.25 5.85 -5.12
CA ARG A 31 20.27 5.95 -6.14
C ARG A 31 19.85 5.12 -7.35
N ILE A 32 19.00 5.67 -8.19
CA ILE A 32 18.74 5.15 -9.53
C ILE A 32 19.81 5.72 -10.47
N ALA A 33 21.07 5.46 -10.18
CA ALA A 33 22.15 5.85 -11.07
C ALA A 33 22.48 4.68 -12.02
N PRO A 34 22.69 4.94 -13.31
CA PRO A 34 23.24 3.93 -14.20
C PRO A 34 24.56 3.45 -13.61
N ARG A 35 24.64 2.17 -13.27
CA ARG A 35 25.90 1.55 -12.84
C ARG A 35 26.74 1.28 -14.09
N GLU A 36 28.07 1.42 -13.98
CA GLU A 36 28.98 1.05 -15.07
C GLU A 36 28.74 -0.41 -15.46
N ARG A 37 28.41 -0.64 -16.74
CA ARG A 37 28.21 -1.99 -17.28
C ARG A 37 29.56 -2.69 -17.36
N LYS A 38 29.78 -3.67 -16.48
CA LYS A 38 30.80 -4.68 -16.77
C LYS A 38 30.29 -5.50 -17.95
N SER A 39 31.13 -5.62 -19.00
CA SER A 39 30.76 -6.28 -20.25
C SER A 39 30.08 -7.64 -20.01
N GLY A 40 28.91 -7.85 -20.61
CA GLY A 40 28.25 -9.15 -20.71
C GLY A 40 27.06 -9.40 -19.78
N ILE A 41 26.87 -8.66 -18.67
CA ILE A 41 25.76 -8.86 -17.76
C ILE A 41 24.71 -7.75 -17.95
N ARG A 42 23.49 -8.15 -18.28
CA ARG A 42 22.34 -7.21 -18.32
C ARG A 42 21.88 -6.93 -16.90
N GLU A 43 21.72 -5.67 -16.56
CA GLU A 43 21.09 -5.26 -15.30
C GLU A 43 19.63 -4.87 -15.55
N GLY A 44 18.75 -5.20 -14.63
CA GLY A 44 17.33 -4.87 -14.68
C GLY A 44 16.83 -4.46 -13.30
N THR A 45 15.93 -3.48 -13.27
CA THR A 45 15.21 -3.09 -12.04
C THR A 45 13.72 -3.35 -12.28
N PRO A 46 13.15 -4.42 -11.71
CA PRO A 46 11.72 -4.68 -11.78
C PRO A 46 10.92 -3.54 -11.17
N LEU A 47 9.81 -3.18 -11.80
CA LEU A 47 8.81 -2.28 -11.28
C LEU A 47 7.50 -3.03 -11.13
N VAL A 48 6.96 -3.04 -9.94
CA VAL A 48 5.70 -3.70 -9.59
C VAL A 48 4.74 -2.65 -9.05
N LEU A 49 3.50 -2.65 -9.53
CA LEU A 49 2.42 -1.80 -9.04
C LEU A 49 1.46 -2.62 -8.17
N ALA A 50 1.19 -2.12 -6.97
CA ALA A 50 0.13 -2.57 -6.09
C ALA A 50 -0.89 -1.44 -5.93
N SER A 51 -2.12 -1.63 -6.40
CA SER A 51 -3.21 -0.65 -6.29
C SER A 51 -4.57 -1.34 -6.34
N ASP A 52 -5.62 -0.62 -6.00
CA ASP A 52 -7.03 -1.02 -6.19
C ASP A 52 -7.39 -2.35 -5.49
N TRP A 53 -6.93 -2.52 -4.27
CA TRP A 53 -7.19 -3.76 -3.54
C TRP A 53 -8.56 -3.79 -2.87
N HIS A 54 -9.06 -2.63 -2.39
CA HIS A 54 -10.38 -2.49 -1.76
C HIS A 54 -10.64 -3.62 -0.75
N VAL A 55 -9.70 -3.81 0.19
CA VAL A 55 -9.58 -5.04 0.99
C VAL A 55 -10.80 -5.36 1.86
N GLU A 56 -11.53 -4.34 2.31
CA GLU A 56 -12.69 -4.50 3.18
C GLU A 56 -14.02 -4.67 2.44
N GLU A 57 -14.03 -4.52 1.10
CA GLU A 57 -15.24 -4.69 0.31
C GLU A 57 -15.74 -6.15 0.37
N GLU A 58 -17.06 -6.33 0.54
CA GLU A 58 -17.71 -7.62 0.44
C GLU A 58 -18.51 -7.74 -0.86
N VAL A 59 -18.13 -8.69 -1.71
CA VAL A 59 -18.91 -9.08 -2.89
C VAL A 59 -19.59 -10.41 -2.62
N LYS A 60 -20.91 -10.37 -2.40
CA LYS A 60 -21.75 -11.56 -2.23
C LYS A 60 -22.11 -12.16 -3.59
N PRO A 61 -21.91 -13.47 -3.80
CA PRO A 61 -22.18 -14.12 -5.07
C PRO A 61 -23.60 -13.88 -5.62
N GLU A 62 -24.58 -13.84 -4.73
CA GLU A 62 -25.98 -13.66 -5.07
C GLU A 62 -26.25 -12.30 -5.74
N ARG A 63 -25.48 -11.27 -5.36
CA ARG A 63 -25.61 -9.91 -5.92
C ARG A 63 -24.97 -9.76 -7.30
N VAL A 64 -24.10 -10.70 -7.69
CA VAL A 64 -23.32 -10.65 -8.95
C VAL A 64 -23.54 -11.87 -9.83
N ALA A 65 -24.72 -12.48 -9.74
CA ALA A 65 -25.10 -13.67 -10.51
C ALA A 65 -24.06 -14.81 -10.38
N TYR A 66 -23.49 -15.00 -9.21
CA TYR A 66 -22.46 -16.00 -8.85
C TYR A 66 -21.17 -15.92 -9.67
N ARG A 67 -20.87 -14.77 -10.27
CA ARG A 67 -19.66 -14.58 -11.10
C ARG A 67 -18.45 -14.19 -10.30
N ASN A 68 -18.61 -13.66 -9.08
CA ASN A 68 -17.53 -13.21 -8.21
C ASN A 68 -17.89 -13.44 -6.75
N ARG A 69 -16.85 -13.53 -5.93
CA ARG A 69 -16.90 -13.47 -4.47
C ARG A 69 -15.67 -12.74 -3.99
N TYR A 70 -15.84 -11.82 -3.05
CA TYR A 70 -14.75 -11.14 -2.39
C TYR A 70 -15.08 -10.90 -0.92
N ASN A 71 -14.11 -11.00 -0.06
CA ASN A 71 -14.18 -10.72 1.37
C ASN A 71 -12.76 -10.61 1.93
N LEU A 72 -12.62 -10.27 3.22
CA LEU A 72 -11.33 -10.13 3.90
C LEU A 72 -10.43 -11.36 3.79
N ASP A 73 -10.98 -12.57 3.92
CA ASP A 73 -10.16 -13.79 3.79
C ASP A 73 -9.57 -13.94 2.39
N ILE A 74 -10.34 -13.59 1.37
CA ILE A 74 -9.88 -13.61 -0.02
C ILE A 74 -8.88 -12.47 -0.23
N ALA A 75 -9.10 -11.31 0.37
CA ALA A 75 -8.15 -10.20 0.33
C ALA A 75 -6.79 -10.61 0.89
N VAL A 76 -6.73 -11.21 2.09
CA VAL A 76 -5.49 -11.74 2.69
C VAL A 76 -4.80 -12.71 1.74
N GLN A 77 -5.53 -13.70 1.21
CA GLN A 77 -4.94 -14.68 0.28
C GLN A 77 -4.39 -14.03 -0.98
N ARG A 78 -5.08 -13.01 -1.53
CA ARG A 78 -4.61 -12.28 -2.72
C ARG A 78 -3.37 -11.45 -2.42
N MET A 79 -3.32 -10.78 -1.26
CA MET A 79 -2.14 -10.03 -0.82
C MET A 79 -0.93 -10.95 -0.63
N GLN A 80 -1.09 -12.09 0.04
CA GLN A 80 -0.02 -13.07 0.20
C GLN A 80 0.51 -13.56 -1.15
N ARG A 81 -0.40 -13.98 -2.04
CA ARG A 81 -0.05 -14.42 -3.39
C ARG A 81 0.63 -13.33 -4.21
N PHE A 82 0.23 -12.08 -4.02
CA PHE A 82 0.88 -10.94 -4.69
C PHE A 82 2.36 -10.85 -4.31
N PHE A 83 2.69 -10.85 -3.02
CA PHE A 83 4.09 -10.78 -2.57
C PHE A 83 4.90 -12.03 -2.97
N GLU A 84 4.29 -13.21 -2.87
CA GLU A 84 4.90 -14.45 -3.37
C GLU A 84 5.19 -14.39 -4.87
N ALA A 85 4.23 -13.89 -5.66
CA ALA A 85 4.38 -13.73 -7.11
C ALA A 85 5.47 -12.72 -7.48
N VAL A 86 5.57 -11.60 -6.74
CA VAL A 86 6.65 -10.61 -6.92
C VAL A 86 8.01 -11.27 -6.72
N ARG A 87 8.21 -11.94 -5.59
CA ARG A 87 9.47 -12.63 -5.27
C ARG A 87 9.79 -13.74 -6.28
N TRP A 88 8.78 -14.52 -6.66
CA TRP A 88 8.94 -15.54 -7.69
C TRP A 88 9.34 -14.94 -9.04
N ALA A 89 8.65 -13.91 -9.51
CA ALA A 89 8.93 -13.27 -10.79
C ALA A 89 10.32 -12.65 -10.84
N VAL A 90 10.76 -12.00 -9.77
CA VAL A 90 12.12 -11.47 -9.63
C VAL A 90 13.16 -12.59 -9.77
N ARG A 91 12.96 -13.69 -9.05
CA ARG A 91 13.88 -14.85 -9.10
C ARG A 91 13.98 -15.46 -10.50
N GLN A 92 12.85 -15.60 -11.21
CA GLN A 92 12.86 -16.14 -12.59
C GLN A 92 13.64 -15.23 -13.56
N GLN A 93 13.67 -13.93 -13.33
CA GLN A 93 14.39 -13.00 -14.20
C GLN A 93 15.91 -12.97 -13.92
N ARG A 94 16.37 -13.50 -12.80
CA ARG A 94 17.81 -13.53 -12.45
C ARG A 94 18.66 -14.37 -13.38
N ASP A 95 18.08 -15.33 -14.08
CA ASP A 95 18.78 -16.09 -15.11
C ASP A 95 19.21 -15.21 -16.30
N THR A 96 18.51 -14.11 -16.52
CA THR A 96 18.74 -13.19 -17.65
C THR A 96 19.32 -11.85 -17.21
N PHE A 97 18.96 -11.37 -16.03
CA PHE A 97 19.29 -10.05 -15.52
C PHE A 97 19.93 -10.13 -14.13
N LYS A 98 20.91 -9.29 -13.90
CA LYS A 98 21.34 -8.99 -12.53
C LYS A 98 20.36 -7.99 -11.93
N ILE A 99 19.59 -8.43 -10.96
CA ILE A 99 18.57 -7.63 -10.27
C ILE A 99 19.08 -7.34 -8.86
N ARG A 100 19.33 -6.06 -8.57
CA ARG A 100 19.78 -5.58 -7.25
C ARG A 100 18.77 -4.65 -6.60
N ASP A 101 17.95 -4.01 -7.42
CA ASP A 101 16.96 -3.04 -6.97
C ASP A 101 15.58 -3.52 -7.37
N LEU A 102 14.60 -3.30 -6.50
CA LEU A 102 13.18 -3.56 -6.78
C LEU A 102 12.37 -2.31 -6.49
N ILE A 103 11.55 -1.89 -7.45
CA ILE A 103 10.58 -0.80 -7.25
C ILE A 103 9.22 -1.44 -6.99
N LEU A 104 8.69 -1.24 -5.78
CA LEU A 104 7.33 -1.61 -5.43
C LEU A 104 6.51 -0.34 -5.24
N TRP A 105 5.69 -0.01 -6.22
CA TRP A 105 4.87 1.18 -6.20
C TRP A 105 3.52 0.88 -5.52
N LEU A 106 3.27 1.54 -4.39
CA LEU A 106 1.97 1.52 -3.70
C LEU A 106 1.10 2.62 -4.30
N GLY A 107 0.19 2.23 -5.19
CA GLY A 107 -0.55 3.15 -6.07
C GLY A 107 -1.86 3.68 -5.49
N GLY A 108 -2.25 3.26 -4.28
CA GLY A 108 -3.48 3.70 -3.61
C GLY A 108 -4.69 2.82 -3.89
N ASP A 109 -5.84 3.25 -3.37
CA ASP A 109 -7.12 2.55 -3.37
C ASP A 109 -7.02 1.13 -2.78
N PHE A 110 -6.22 1.02 -1.69
CA PHE A 110 -6.15 -0.21 -0.89
C PHE A 110 -7.40 -0.43 -0.05
N LEU A 111 -8.13 0.65 0.25
CA LEU A 111 -9.39 0.63 0.98
C LEU A 111 -10.51 1.27 0.15
N THR A 112 -11.75 0.81 0.39
CA THR A 112 -12.97 1.37 -0.21
C THR A 112 -13.46 2.59 0.56
N ASN A 113 -13.29 2.57 1.91
CA ASN A 113 -13.78 3.63 2.80
C ASN A 113 -15.33 3.72 2.77
N PHE A 114 -15.90 4.78 3.36
CA PHE A 114 -17.34 5.04 3.44
C PHE A 114 -17.70 6.29 2.62
N LEU A 115 -17.42 6.27 1.32
CA LEU A 115 -17.66 7.42 0.44
C LEU A 115 -19.08 7.45 -0.11
N HIS A 116 -19.68 6.29 -0.32
CA HIS A 116 -21.03 6.09 -0.81
C HIS A 116 -21.88 5.38 0.25
N GLU A 117 -23.20 5.52 0.16
CA GLU A 117 -24.10 4.88 1.12
C GLU A 117 -23.99 3.35 1.08
N ASP A 118 -23.80 2.79 -0.10
CA ASP A 118 -23.61 1.34 -0.32
C ASP A 118 -22.32 0.80 0.32
N ASP A 119 -21.28 1.63 0.46
CA ASP A 119 -20.00 1.22 1.04
C ASP A 119 -20.16 0.86 2.52
N VAL A 120 -21.07 1.56 3.23
CA VAL A 120 -21.36 1.31 4.64
C VAL A 120 -21.98 -0.08 4.87
N GLU A 121 -22.77 -0.55 3.89
CA GLU A 121 -23.43 -1.85 3.95
C GLU A 121 -22.55 -3.00 3.44
N ASN A 122 -21.63 -2.69 2.53
CA ASN A 122 -20.82 -3.70 1.84
C ASN A 122 -19.41 -3.85 2.42
N ASN A 123 -18.93 -2.92 3.23
CA ASN A 123 -17.60 -3.04 3.83
C ASN A 123 -17.64 -3.86 5.12
N GLN A 124 -16.72 -4.81 5.23
CA GLN A 124 -16.61 -5.70 6.40
C GLN A 124 -15.91 -5.04 7.59
N LEU A 125 -15.12 -3.99 7.36
CA LEU A 125 -14.42 -3.24 8.39
C LEU A 125 -14.68 -1.74 8.27
N PRO A 126 -14.78 -1.03 9.41
CA PRO A 126 -14.81 0.44 9.40
C PRO A 126 -13.41 1.00 9.04
N PRO A 127 -13.32 2.27 8.56
CA PRO A 127 -12.09 2.83 7.99
C PRO A 127 -10.85 2.76 8.88
N LEU A 128 -10.99 2.83 10.20
CA LEU A 128 -9.83 2.71 11.10
C LEU A 128 -9.34 1.29 11.25
N GLU A 129 -10.26 0.33 11.35
CA GLU A 129 -9.89 -1.07 11.47
C GLU A 129 -9.24 -1.56 10.19
N VAL A 130 -9.71 -1.09 9.01
CA VAL A 130 -9.07 -1.44 7.74
C VAL A 130 -7.66 -0.86 7.63
N LEU A 131 -7.38 0.33 8.18
CA LEU A 131 -6.01 0.86 8.20
C LEU A 131 -5.06 0.00 9.03
N LEU A 132 -5.49 -0.43 10.22
CA LEU A 132 -4.70 -1.33 11.07
C LEU A 132 -4.48 -2.69 10.39
N PHE A 133 -5.52 -3.21 9.75
CA PHE A 133 -5.45 -4.44 8.97
C PHE A 133 -4.45 -4.32 7.81
N LEU A 134 -4.57 -3.27 6.98
CA LEU A 134 -3.67 -3.01 5.86
C LEU A 134 -2.22 -2.81 6.33
N GLN A 135 -2.01 -2.07 7.42
CA GLN A 135 -0.68 -1.90 7.99
C GLN A 135 -0.05 -3.24 8.35
N ALA A 136 -0.80 -4.11 9.04
CA ALA A 136 -0.30 -5.43 9.43
C ALA A 136 0.06 -6.30 8.21
N GLU A 137 -0.82 -6.37 7.21
CA GLU A 137 -0.61 -7.20 6.02
C GLU A 137 0.48 -6.65 5.10
N LEU A 138 0.56 -5.33 4.91
CA LEU A 138 1.64 -4.70 4.14
C LEU A 138 3.00 -4.90 4.81
N VAL A 139 3.08 -4.76 6.15
CA VAL A 139 4.33 -5.04 6.89
C VAL A 139 4.77 -6.48 6.69
N LYS A 140 3.85 -7.46 6.82
CA LYS A 140 4.18 -8.88 6.57
C LYS A 140 4.72 -9.10 5.16
N GLY A 141 4.05 -8.53 4.16
CA GLY A 141 4.47 -8.66 2.77
C GLY A 141 5.82 -8.00 2.48
N LEU A 142 6.07 -6.82 3.04
CA LEU A 142 7.35 -6.12 2.90
C LEU A 142 8.48 -6.88 3.60
N LEU A 143 8.27 -7.36 4.82
CA LEU A 143 9.26 -8.19 5.52
C LEU A 143 9.57 -9.47 4.75
N PHE A 144 8.55 -10.12 4.17
CA PHE A 144 8.75 -11.28 3.30
C PHE A 144 9.62 -10.96 2.08
N LEU A 145 9.46 -9.79 1.45
CA LEU A 145 10.33 -9.38 0.33
C LEU A 145 11.75 -9.10 0.79
N LEU A 146 11.93 -8.48 1.98
CA LEU A 146 13.25 -8.17 2.55
C LEU A 146 14.09 -9.40 2.91
N GLU A 147 13.50 -10.59 3.00
CA GLU A 147 14.24 -11.85 3.11
C GLU A 147 15.06 -12.20 1.85
N ASP A 148 14.88 -11.48 0.75
CA ASP A 148 15.63 -11.69 -0.48
C ASP A 148 16.96 -10.93 -0.45
N GLU A 149 18.00 -11.57 0.08
CA GLU A 149 19.35 -11.00 0.28
C GLU A 149 20.05 -10.54 -1.00
N GLU A 150 19.57 -10.94 -2.18
CA GLU A 150 20.11 -10.49 -3.45
C GLU A 150 19.60 -9.10 -3.87
N ILE A 151 18.54 -8.61 -3.25
CA ILE A 151 18.03 -7.26 -3.44
C ILE A 151 18.74 -6.31 -2.47
N GLU A 152 19.55 -5.45 -3.01
CA GLU A 152 20.32 -4.46 -2.24
C GLU A 152 19.47 -3.23 -1.85
N GLN A 153 18.44 -2.92 -2.66
CA GLN A 153 17.60 -1.73 -2.43
C GLN A 153 16.14 -1.97 -2.85
N TYR A 154 15.23 -1.64 -1.93
CA TYR A 154 13.80 -1.51 -2.21
C TYR A 154 13.41 -0.04 -2.32
N ILE A 155 12.79 0.33 -3.42
CA ILE A 155 12.28 1.67 -3.67
C ILE A 155 10.76 1.59 -3.64
N ILE A 156 10.12 2.29 -2.72
CA ILE A 156 8.68 2.19 -2.49
C ILE A 156 8.02 3.56 -2.71
N PRO A 157 7.73 3.96 -3.96
CA PRO A 157 6.89 5.12 -4.22
C PRO A 157 5.48 4.88 -3.68
N MET A 158 4.87 5.92 -3.12
CA MET A 158 3.56 5.83 -2.48
C MET A 158 2.67 6.95 -2.99
N ASN A 159 1.47 6.60 -3.48
CA ASN A 159 0.43 7.52 -3.88
C ASN A 159 -0.87 7.14 -3.18
N ASP A 160 -1.63 8.12 -2.74
CA ASP A 160 -2.97 7.92 -2.24
C ASP A 160 -3.97 7.80 -3.40
N GLY A 161 -4.95 6.94 -3.24
CA GLY A 161 -6.08 6.78 -4.15
C GLY A 161 -7.22 7.77 -3.84
N ASN A 162 -8.22 7.77 -4.69
CA ASN A 162 -9.38 8.64 -4.49
C ASN A 162 -10.34 8.13 -3.40
N HIS A 163 -10.29 6.84 -3.05
CA HIS A 163 -11.09 6.24 -1.99
C HIS A 163 -10.56 6.55 -0.59
N SER A 164 -9.30 6.91 -0.46
CA SER A 164 -8.68 7.22 0.83
C SER A 164 -9.11 8.55 1.48
N ARG A 165 -9.85 9.39 0.75
CA ARG A 165 -10.24 10.72 1.22
C ARG A 165 -11.24 10.68 2.38
N THR A 166 -11.09 11.61 3.32
CA THR A 166 -12.05 11.83 4.41
C THR A 166 -13.09 12.90 4.08
N THR A 167 -12.95 13.56 2.93
CA THR A 167 -13.87 14.62 2.49
C THR A 167 -14.91 14.08 1.52
N LYS A 168 -16.16 14.58 1.63
CA LYS A 168 -17.26 14.17 0.75
C LYS A 168 -17.00 14.50 -0.73
N LYS A 169 -16.31 15.60 -1.00
CA LYS A 169 -15.99 16.03 -2.38
C LYS A 169 -14.49 15.91 -2.61
N MET A 170 -14.11 15.20 -3.67
CA MET A 170 -12.72 15.00 -4.06
C MET A 170 -11.92 16.30 -4.19
N ARG A 171 -12.52 17.38 -4.72
CA ARG A 171 -11.88 18.70 -4.87
C ARG A 171 -11.48 19.36 -3.55
N HIS A 172 -12.05 18.91 -2.43
CA HIS A 172 -11.73 19.44 -1.10
C HIS A 172 -10.72 18.55 -0.36
N ALA A 173 -10.34 17.40 -0.93
CA ALA A 173 -9.31 16.55 -0.37
C ALA A 173 -7.96 17.23 -0.56
N THR A 174 -7.26 17.49 0.53
CA THR A 174 -5.84 17.84 0.49
C THR A 174 -5.04 16.59 0.86
N ARG A 175 -4.06 16.24 0.04
CA ARG A 175 -3.33 14.98 0.13
C ARG A 175 -2.77 14.65 1.52
N THR A 176 -2.38 15.64 2.30
CA THR A 176 -1.73 15.42 3.60
C THR A 176 -2.68 15.45 4.80
N GLN A 177 -3.85 16.08 4.68
CA GLN A 177 -4.74 16.32 5.82
C GLN A 177 -6.03 15.49 5.78
N HIS A 178 -6.39 14.94 4.62
CA HIS A 178 -7.66 14.29 4.40
C HIS A 178 -7.54 12.98 3.62
N SER A 179 -6.43 12.26 3.82
CA SER A 179 -6.22 10.95 3.20
C SER A 179 -5.82 9.92 4.25
N LEU A 180 -6.61 8.87 4.34
CA LEU A 180 -6.34 7.73 5.22
C LEU A 180 -5.08 6.96 4.79
N GLU A 181 -4.83 6.84 3.49
CA GLU A 181 -3.63 6.17 3.00
C GLU A 181 -2.35 6.96 3.26
N VAL A 182 -2.39 8.28 3.23
CA VAL A 182 -1.23 9.08 3.65
C VAL A 182 -0.86 8.79 5.11
N PHE A 183 -1.85 8.58 5.98
CA PHE A 183 -1.63 8.16 7.35
C PHE A 183 -1.03 6.75 7.42
N LEU A 184 -1.60 5.79 6.66
CA LEU A 184 -1.05 4.43 6.55
C LEU A 184 0.42 4.44 6.11
N TYR A 185 0.73 5.21 5.06
CA TYR A 185 2.10 5.30 4.55
C TYR A 185 3.06 5.98 5.53
N ALA A 186 2.58 6.97 6.31
CA ALA A 186 3.36 7.57 7.37
C ALA A 186 3.73 6.54 8.45
N GLN A 187 2.78 5.70 8.84
CA GLN A 187 3.02 4.62 9.80
C GLN A 187 4.00 3.56 9.25
N LEU A 188 3.81 3.12 8.01
CA LEU A 188 4.74 2.20 7.35
C LEU A 188 6.17 2.77 7.30
N LYS A 189 6.30 4.04 6.90
CA LYS A 189 7.59 4.72 6.87
C LYS A 189 8.27 4.74 8.23
N LEU A 190 7.55 5.09 9.30
CA LEU A 190 8.09 5.10 10.66
C LEU A 190 8.50 3.71 11.12
N ARG A 191 7.77 2.68 10.74
CA ARG A 191 8.08 1.28 11.07
C ARG A 191 9.43 0.86 10.47
N PHE A 192 9.67 1.14 9.19
CA PHE A 192 10.87 0.70 8.48
C PHE A 192 12.10 1.63 8.62
N ILE A 193 11.97 2.79 9.27
CA ILE A 193 13.11 3.65 9.56
C ILE A 193 13.80 3.25 10.87
N ASN A 194 13.05 2.62 11.76
CA ASN A 194 13.53 2.23 13.09
C ASN A 194 14.04 0.76 13.12
N GLU A 195 14.06 0.07 12.01
CA GLU A 195 14.67 -1.24 11.78
C GLU A 195 15.90 -1.12 10.87
#